data_62f11eed7ac376fc0faa199dbd3895d8
#
_entry.id   62f11eed7ac376fc0faa199dbd3895d8
#
_cell.length_a   1.000
_cell.length_b   1.000
_cell.length_c   1.000
_cell.angle_alpha   90.00
_cell.angle_beta   90.00
_cell.angle_gamma   90.00
#
_symmetry.space_group_name_H-M   'P 1'
#
loop_
_entity.id
_entity.type
_entity.pdbx_description
1 polymer ?
#
loop_
_entity_poly.entity_id
_entity_poly.type
_entity_poly.pdbx_seq_one_letter_code
_entity_poly.pdbx_strand_id
1 'polypeptide(L)'
;ISEAQERMVLSVPPEKVDIIREICNRHDAELCDLGEFGTQNKELILQYNGETVGRIDMHFLHEGYHGATRTAKWSPLPTKVAGSNAIDIQVMLPKLLAHPNIASKQSVVQQYDHEVQGRSVIRPFCGPSGGAPSDAAVITPVRGSSKGLAIGSGLATALADDPYLIATAAIDECVRNIVCVGGDPSTIAILDNYCWPGVKDEESLGRLVRCSHGCYDAAKAFGTPFISGKDSL
;
A
#
# COMPACT_ATOMS: atom_id res chain seq x y z
N ILE A 1 5.37 -2.82 -26.84
CA ILE A 1 4.65 -2.38 -25.65
C ILE A 1 5.30 -3.08 -24.46
N SER A 2 5.92 -2.35 -23.58
CA SER A 2 6.53 -2.89 -22.37
C SER A 2 6.21 -1.98 -21.18
N GLU A 3 6.17 -2.54 -19.98
CA GLU A 3 6.15 -1.75 -18.76
C GLU A 3 7.50 -1.03 -18.60
N ALA A 4 7.43 0.28 -18.47
CA ALA A 4 8.58 1.09 -18.07
C ALA A 4 8.19 1.87 -16.82
N GLN A 5 9.08 1.88 -15.85
CA GLN A 5 8.84 2.54 -14.56
C GLN A 5 8.69 4.05 -14.74
N GLU A 6 7.83 4.65 -13.93
CA GLU A 6 7.68 6.11 -13.76
C GLU A 6 7.28 6.86 -15.04
N ARG A 7 6.62 6.20 -15.99
CA ARG A 7 6.07 6.85 -17.17
C ARG A 7 4.64 7.27 -16.93
N MET A 8 4.34 8.50 -17.35
CA MET A 8 3.01 9.09 -17.26
C MET A 8 2.45 9.38 -18.64
N VAL A 9 1.17 9.11 -18.85
CA VAL A 9 0.45 9.47 -20.08
C VAL A 9 -0.47 10.64 -19.77
N LEU A 10 -0.37 11.70 -20.57
CA LEU A 10 -1.16 12.91 -20.44
C LEU A 10 -2.11 13.05 -21.63
N SER A 11 -3.37 13.36 -21.37
CA SER A 11 -4.31 13.84 -22.38
C SER A 11 -4.30 15.35 -22.36
N VAL A 12 -3.78 15.97 -23.42
CA VAL A 12 -3.53 17.40 -23.50
C VAL A 12 -4.21 17.98 -24.73
N PRO A 13 -4.96 19.10 -24.62
CA PRO A 13 -5.46 19.80 -25.78
C PRO A 13 -4.31 20.25 -26.71
N PRO A 14 -4.46 20.17 -28.04
CA PRO A 14 -3.38 20.46 -28.99
C PRO A 14 -2.69 21.81 -28.76
N GLU A 15 -3.45 22.83 -28.39
CA GLU A 15 -2.95 24.20 -28.14
C GLU A 15 -2.10 24.31 -26.86
N LYS A 16 -2.07 23.28 -26.01
CA LYS A 16 -1.28 23.26 -24.78
C LYS A 16 -0.05 22.34 -24.85
N VAL A 17 0.14 21.64 -25.94
CA VAL A 17 1.26 20.67 -26.09
C VAL A 17 2.62 21.38 -25.95
N ASP A 18 2.78 22.55 -26.56
CA ASP A 18 4.03 23.30 -26.49
C ASP A 18 4.33 23.81 -25.07
N ILE A 19 3.31 24.17 -24.29
CA ILE A 19 3.47 24.55 -22.87
C ILE A 19 3.99 23.36 -22.06
N ILE A 20 3.43 22.18 -22.28
CA ILE A 20 3.92 20.95 -21.60
C ILE A 20 5.36 20.64 -22.02
N ARG A 21 5.69 20.81 -23.31
CA ARG A 21 7.05 20.63 -23.82
C ARG A 21 8.06 21.56 -23.14
N GLU A 22 7.71 22.82 -22.96
CA GLU A 22 8.55 23.79 -22.25
C GLU A 22 8.75 23.41 -20.77
N ILE A 23 7.69 22.94 -20.12
CA ILE A 23 7.78 22.45 -18.71
C ILE A 23 8.71 21.25 -18.63
N CYS A 24 8.52 20.25 -19.49
CA CYS A 24 9.38 19.07 -19.53
C CYS A 24 10.85 19.42 -19.77
N ASN A 25 11.13 20.30 -20.74
CA ASN A 25 12.49 20.77 -21.02
C ASN A 25 13.13 21.49 -19.82
N ARG A 26 12.33 22.29 -19.07
CA ARG A 26 12.82 22.98 -17.86
C ARG A 26 13.26 22.02 -16.77
N HIS A 27 12.63 20.83 -16.71
CA HIS A 27 12.89 19.82 -15.71
C HIS A 27 13.73 18.64 -16.22
N ASP A 28 14.31 18.77 -17.42
CA ASP A 28 15.08 17.71 -18.08
C ASP A 28 14.30 16.36 -18.16
N ALA A 29 12.99 16.48 -18.43
CA ALA A 29 12.09 15.34 -18.57
C ALA A 29 11.82 15.06 -20.05
N GLU A 30 11.96 13.79 -20.44
CA GLU A 30 11.66 13.36 -21.81
C GLU A 30 10.14 13.44 -22.08
N LEU A 31 9.75 14.06 -23.19
CA LEU A 31 8.37 14.10 -23.66
C LEU A 31 8.27 13.53 -25.07
N CYS A 32 7.39 12.55 -25.23
CA CYS A 32 7.05 11.96 -26.52
C CYS A 32 5.56 12.15 -26.81
N ASP A 33 5.25 12.65 -27.99
CA ASP A 33 3.88 12.68 -28.50
C ASP A 33 3.56 11.29 -29.06
N LEU A 34 2.55 10.63 -28.48
CA LEU A 34 2.16 9.27 -28.82
C LEU A 34 1.04 9.21 -29.87
N GLY A 35 0.37 10.33 -30.13
CA GLY A 35 -0.74 10.41 -31.07
C GLY A 35 -1.98 11.10 -30.51
N GLU A 36 -3.09 10.86 -31.15
CA GLU A 36 -4.36 11.57 -30.88
C GLU A 36 -5.45 10.59 -30.42
N PHE A 37 -6.30 11.09 -29.51
CA PHE A 37 -7.52 10.40 -29.09
C PHE A 37 -8.66 10.68 -30.09
N GLY A 38 -9.64 9.77 -30.18
CA GLY A 38 -10.87 9.99 -30.92
C GLY A 38 -10.87 9.40 -32.31
N THR A 39 -10.33 8.20 -32.48
CA THR A 39 -10.48 7.46 -33.75
C THR A 39 -11.94 7.23 -34.11
N GLN A 40 -12.27 7.35 -35.37
CA GLN A 40 -13.64 7.35 -35.90
C GLN A 40 -14.45 6.10 -35.52
N ASN A 41 -13.79 4.94 -35.43
CA ASN A 41 -14.40 3.65 -35.14
C ASN A 41 -14.21 3.23 -33.66
N LYS A 42 -13.73 4.10 -32.78
CA LYS A 42 -13.37 3.76 -31.40
C LYS A 42 -12.37 2.57 -31.36
N GLU A 43 -11.33 2.65 -32.13
CA GLU A 43 -10.25 1.65 -32.17
C GLU A 43 -8.96 2.23 -31.60
N LEU A 44 -8.20 1.43 -30.87
CA LEU A 44 -6.79 1.68 -30.63
C LEU A 44 -5.99 1.22 -31.83
N ILE A 45 -5.34 2.13 -32.52
CA ILE A 45 -4.50 1.87 -33.67
C ILE A 45 -3.06 2.15 -33.29
N LEU A 46 -2.21 1.14 -33.36
CA LEU A 46 -0.78 1.26 -33.11
C LEU A 46 -0.02 1.32 -34.44
N GLN A 47 0.81 2.35 -34.57
CA GLN A 47 1.65 2.54 -35.76
C GLN A 47 3.12 2.57 -35.39
N TYR A 48 3.95 2.00 -36.25
CA TYR A 48 5.40 2.05 -36.17
C TYR A 48 5.98 2.35 -37.54
N ASN A 49 6.78 3.39 -37.67
CA ASN A 49 7.33 3.86 -38.95
C ASN A 49 6.27 4.03 -40.06
N GLY A 50 5.06 4.49 -39.70
CA GLY A 50 3.95 4.69 -40.66
C GLY A 50 3.15 3.44 -41.00
N GLU A 51 3.55 2.26 -40.53
CA GLU A 51 2.81 1.02 -40.72
C GLU A 51 1.93 0.70 -39.49
N THR A 52 0.72 0.22 -39.73
CA THR A 52 -0.16 -0.24 -38.65
C THR A 52 0.32 -1.61 -38.17
N VAL A 53 0.85 -1.65 -36.97
CA VAL A 53 1.36 -2.88 -36.31
C VAL A 53 0.36 -3.49 -35.33
N GLY A 54 -0.71 -2.78 -35.01
CA GLY A 54 -1.76 -3.28 -34.14
C GLY A 54 -3.06 -2.48 -34.29
N ARG A 55 -4.18 -3.20 -34.19
CA ARG A 55 -5.51 -2.62 -34.19
C ARG A 55 -6.39 -3.43 -33.24
N ILE A 56 -7.07 -2.75 -32.33
CA ILE A 56 -7.99 -3.38 -31.40
C ILE A 56 -9.20 -2.47 -31.14
N ASP A 57 -10.38 -3.05 -31.15
CA ASP A 57 -11.60 -2.37 -30.78
C ASP A 57 -11.61 -1.99 -29.32
N MET A 58 -12.00 -0.75 -28.98
CA MET A 58 -11.95 -0.25 -27.61
C MET A 58 -12.97 -0.95 -26.69
N HIS A 59 -14.12 -1.34 -27.23
CA HIS A 59 -15.08 -2.12 -26.45
C HIS A 59 -14.52 -3.52 -26.13
N PHE A 60 -13.87 -4.16 -27.12
CA PHE A 60 -13.19 -5.43 -26.86
C PHE A 60 -12.04 -5.27 -25.85
N LEU A 61 -11.28 -4.18 -25.91
CA LEU A 61 -10.18 -3.93 -24.97
C LEU A 61 -10.68 -3.80 -23.53
N HIS A 62 -11.83 -3.16 -23.32
CA HIS A 62 -12.37 -2.92 -21.98
C HIS A 62 -13.31 -4.04 -21.48
N GLU A 63 -14.12 -4.61 -22.36
CA GLU A 63 -15.21 -5.51 -21.99
C GLU A 63 -15.07 -6.94 -22.59
N GLY A 64 -14.09 -7.14 -23.48
CA GLY A 64 -13.95 -8.38 -24.22
C GLY A 64 -13.51 -9.59 -23.41
N TYR A 65 -12.93 -9.36 -22.23
CA TYR A 65 -12.59 -10.41 -21.29
C TYR A 65 -13.65 -10.52 -20.20
N HIS A 66 -14.50 -11.51 -20.32
CA HIS A 66 -15.40 -11.87 -19.22
C HIS A 66 -14.60 -12.69 -18.21
N GLY A 67 -14.19 -12.04 -17.13
CA GLY A 67 -13.46 -12.69 -16.05
C GLY A 67 -14.19 -13.96 -15.57
N ALA A 68 -13.46 -15.03 -15.34
CA ALA A 68 -14.04 -16.25 -14.82
C ALA A 68 -14.68 -16.00 -13.45
N THR A 69 -15.95 -16.40 -13.29
CA THR A 69 -16.58 -16.42 -11.96
C THR A 69 -15.93 -17.51 -11.12
N ARG A 70 -15.42 -17.13 -9.96
CA ARG A 70 -14.82 -18.07 -9.01
C ARG A 70 -15.69 -18.17 -7.77
N THR A 71 -15.75 -19.36 -7.19
CA THR A 71 -16.44 -19.60 -5.92
C THR A 71 -15.45 -19.39 -4.76
N ALA A 72 -15.86 -18.56 -3.80
CA ALA A 72 -15.11 -18.34 -2.56
C ALA A 72 -15.84 -19.04 -1.41
N LYS A 73 -15.13 -19.84 -0.63
CA LYS A 73 -15.68 -20.53 0.55
C LYS A 73 -14.88 -20.15 1.78
N TRP A 74 -15.57 -19.77 2.83
CA TRP A 74 -14.97 -19.51 4.12
C TRP A 74 -15.53 -20.46 5.18
N SER A 75 -14.65 -21.06 5.96
CA SER A 75 -15.00 -21.82 7.16
C SER A 75 -14.07 -21.40 8.30
N PRO A 76 -14.60 -21.09 9.49
CA PRO A 76 -13.74 -20.76 10.63
C PRO A 76 -12.90 -21.96 11.01
N LEU A 77 -11.63 -21.70 11.35
CA LEU A 77 -10.76 -22.75 11.90
C LEU A 77 -11.26 -23.17 13.29
N PRO A 78 -11.08 -24.44 13.67
CA PRO A 78 -11.38 -24.90 15.03
C PRO A 78 -10.64 -24.06 16.06
N THR A 79 -11.35 -23.57 17.07
CA THR A 79 -10.73 -22.81 18.17
C THR A 79 -9.73 -23.71 18.92
N LYS A 80 -8.46 -23.35 18.85
CA LYS A 80 -7.43 -24.02 19.67
C LYS A 80 -7.58 -23.52 21.11
N VAL A 81 -7.98 -24.39 22.00
CA VAL A 81 -7.93 -24.10 23.44
C VAL A 81 -6.46 -24.10 23.85
N ALA A 82 -5.95 -22.93 24.26
CA ALA A 82 -4.62 -22.84 24.79
C ALA A 82 -4.52 -23.73 26.08
N GLY A 83 -3.61 -24.69 26.09
CA GLY A 83 -3.33 -25.46 27.29
C GLY A 83 -2.80 -24.51 28.38
N SER A 84 -3.29 -24.67 29.61
CA SER A 84 -2.81 -23.93 30.79
C SER A 84 -1.52 -24.55 31.31
N ASN A 85 -0.46 -24.50 30.54
CA ASN A 85 0.86 -24.85 31.09
C ASN A 85 1.35 -23.69 31.95
N ALA A 86 1.73 -23.95 33.19
CA ALA A 86 2.37 -22.96 34.05
C ALA A 86 3.65 -22.45 33.36
N ILE A 87 3.65 -21.17 33.01
CA ILE A 87 4.79 -20.53 32.35
C ILE A 87 5.62 -19.84 33.43
N ASP A 88 6.90 -20.24 33.54
CA ASP A 88 7.86 -19.50 34.34
C ASP A 88 8.21 -18.18 33.63
N ILE A 89 7.64 -17.07 34.13
CA ILE A 89 7.81 -15.75 33.59
C ILE A 89 9.28 -15.29 33.61
N GLN A 90 10.05 -15.67 34.65
CA GLN A 90 11.44 -15.26 34.76
C GLN A 90 12.30 -15.90 33.68
N VAL A 91 11.95 -17.11 33.24
CA VAL A 91 12.64 -17.82 32.16
C VAL A 91 12.13 -17.38 30.79
N MET A 92 10.82 -17.18 30.67
CA MET A 92 10.22 -16.91 29.33
C MET A 92 10.35 -15.46 28.88
N LEU A 93 10.27 -14.49 29.79
CA LEU A 93 10.34 -13.08 29.45
C LEU A 93 11.67 -12.70 28.74
N PRO A 94 12.87 -13.06 29.26
CA PRO A 94 14.11 -12.78 28.53
C PRO A 94 14.18 -13.45 27.16
N LYS A 95 13.68 -14.68 27.03
CA LYS A 95 13.63 -15.40 25.76
C LYS A 95 12.71 -14.70 24.76
N LEU A 96 11.56 -14.21 25.22
CA LEU A 96 10.62 -13.49 24.39
C LEU A 96 11.20 -12.16 23.92
N LEU A 97 11.82 -11.38 24.81
CA LEU A 97 12.46 -10.12 24.47
C LEU A 97 13.65 -10.29 23.51
N ALA A 98 14.35 -11.43 23.59
CA ALA A 98 15.45 -11.74 22.67
C ALA A 98 14.98 -12.37 21.34
N HIS A 99 13.69 -12.70 21.21
CA HIS A 99 13.17 -13.33 20.00
C HIS A 99 13.29 -12.36 18.80
N PRO A 100 13.74 -12.80 17.60
CA PRO A 100 13.95 -11.94 16.45
C PRO A 100 12.73 -11.09 16.02
N ASN A 101 11.52 -11.59 16.26
CA ASN A 101 10.30 -10.84 15.95
C ASN A 101 9.99 -9.71 16.95
N ILE A 102 10.62 -9.71 18.12
CA ILE A 102 10.35 -8.76 19.22
C ILE A 102 11.56 -7.89 19.51
N ALA A 103 12.77 -8.44 19.40
CA ALA A 103 14.01 -7.70 19.62
C ALA A 103 14.11 -6.45 18.72
N SER A 104 14.97 -5.51 19.14
CA SER A 104 15.20 -4.26 18.41
C SER A 104 15.53 -4.50 16.93
N LYS A 105 14.93 -3.71 16.06
CA LYS A 105 15.19 -3.69 14.61
C LYS A 105 16.15 -2.57 14.21
N GLN A 106 16.81 -1.93 15.19
CA GLN A 106 17.67 -0.77 14.94
C GLN A 106 18.72 -1.02 13.85
N SER A 107 19.38 -2.18 13.88
CA SER A 107 20.39 -2.54 12.87
C SER A 107 19.83 -2.66 11.45
N VAL A 108 18.56 -3.03 11.31
CA VAL A 108 17.88 -3.10 10.00
C VAL A 108 17.42 -1.73 9.55
N VAL A 109 16.76 -0.97 10.44
CA VAL A 109 16.19 0.35 10.12
C VAL A 109 17.30 1.37 9.82
N GLN A 110 18.41 1.34 10.58
CA GLN A 110 19.50 2.31 10.42
C GLN A 110 20.56 1.90 9.39
N GLN A 111 20.34 0.83 8.66
CA GLN A 111 21.31 0.34 7.68
C GLN A 111 21.56 1.38 6.57
N TYR A 112 20.51 1.99 6.02
CA TYR A 112 20.56 3.09 5.05
C TYR A 112 19.18 3.76 4.91
N ASP A 113 19.15 4.99 4.42
CA ASP A 113 17.96 5.74 3.93
C ASP A 113 16.82 5.94 4.93
N HIS A 114 17.06 5.93 6.23
CA HIS A 114 16.01 6.07 7.23
C HIS A 114 15.69 7.53 7.64
N GLU A 115 16.50 8.51 7.26
CA GLU A 115 16.33 9.92 7.57
C GLU A 115 16.78 10.83 6.42
N VAL A 116 16.34 10.51 5.20
CA VAL A 116 16.74 11.25 4.00
C VAL A 116 16.21 12.68 4.02
N GLN A 117 17.03 13.63 3.53
CA GLN A 117 16.71 15.07 3.40
C GLN A 117 16.55 15.83 4.72
N GLY A 118 16.78 15.23 5.88
CA GLY A 118 16.68 15.91 7.18
C GLY A 118 15.31 16.49 7.48
N ARG A 119 14.24 15.85 7.01
CA ARG A 119 12.85 16.31 7.16
C ARG A 119 12.06 15.54 8.23
N SER A 120 12.70 14.62 8.92
CA SER A 120 12.05 13.84 9.98
C SER A 120 11.87 14.70 11.24
N VAL A 121 10.63 14.83 11.69
CA VAL A 121 10.26 15.48 12.96
C VAL A 121 10.20 14.44 14.07
N ILE A 122 9.50 13.32 13.82
CA ILE A 122 9.54 12.13 14.67
C ILE A 122 10.22 11.05 13.86
N ARG A 123 11.38 10.61 14.35
CA ARG A 123 12.26 9.64 13.71
C ARG A 123 11.83 8.22 14.06
N PRO A 124 12.24 7.19 13.30
CA PRO A 124 12.00 5.79 13.65
C PRO A 124 12.52 5.43 15.04
N PHE A 125 13.63 6.06 15.46
CA PHE A 125 14.18 5.94 16.81
C PHE A 125 14.34 7.31 17.45
N CYS A 126 13.74 7.49 18.61
CA CYS A 126 13.70 8.71 19.39
C CYS A 126 14.44 8.57 20.72
N GLY A 127 14.30 9.60 21.57
CA GLY A 127 14.93 9.68 22.88
C GLY A 127 16.39 10.17 22.83
N PRO A 128 17.00 10.45 23.99
CA PRO A 128 18.34 11.06 24.08
C PRO A 128 19.45 10.27 23.40
N SER A 129 19.35 8.94 23.40
CA SER A 129 20.31 8.04 22.76
C SER A 129 19.87 7.59 21.36
N GLY A 130 18.69 8.01 20.87
CA GLY A 130 18.13 7.52 19.61
C GLY A 130 17.84 6.02 19.62
N GLY A 131 17.58 5.42 20.78
CA GLY A 131 17.39 3.96 20.91
C GLY A 131 15.93 3.53 21.18
N ALA A 132 15.00 4.48 21.33
CA ALA A 132 13.59 4.17 21.58
C ALA A 132 12.78 4.19 20.28
N PRO A 133 12.17 3.06 19.86
CA PRO A 133 11.32 3.06 18.69
C PRO A 133 10.12 3.99 18.86
N SER A 134 9.66 4.60 17.77
CA SER A 134 8.47 5.44 17.72
C SER A 134 7.30 4.67 17.11
N ASP A 135 6.07 5.04 17.47
CA ASP A 135 4.86 4.38 16.94
C ASP A 135 4.63 4.69 15.46
N ALA A 136 4.98 5.91 15.04
CA ALA A 136 4.88 6.35 13.65
C ALA A 136 5.98 7.37 13.32
N ALA A 137 6.24 7.59 12.05
CA ALA A 137 7.12 8.65 11.58
C ALA A 137 6.32 9.93 11.32
N VAL A 138 6.93 11.10 11.61
CA VAL A 138 6.37 12.39 11.19
C VAL A 138 7.43 13.14 10.39
N ILE A 139 7.06 13.56 9.20
CA ILE A 139 7.95 14.32 8.30
C ILE A 139 7.33 15.68 7.94
N THR A 140 8.16 16.63 7.54
CA THR A 140 7.74 17.91 6.96
C THR A 140 8.04 17.91 5.47
N PRO A 141 7.07 17.57 4.59
CA PRO A 141 7.31 17.47 3.15
C PRO A 141 7.75 18.79 2.52
N VAL A 142 7.24 19.90 3.07
CA VAL A 142 7.54 21.25 2.57
C VAL A 142 8.45 21.96 3.57
N ARG A 143 9.64 22.35 3.12
CA ARG A 143 10.62 23.07 3.95
C ARG A 143 10.04 24.40 4.44
N GLY A 144 10.17 24.70 5.73
CA GLY A 144 9.66 25.92 6.37
C GLY A 144 8.16 25.87 6.67
N SER A 145 7.45 24.80 6.34
CA SER A 145 6.07 24.62 6.75
C SER A 145 5.98 24.10 8.20
N SER A 146 4.97 24.55 8.92
CA SER A 146 4.57 23.98 10.22
C SER A 146 3.65 22.77 10.10
N LYS A 147 3.26 22.39 8.85
CA LYS A 147 2.44 21.21 8.60
C LYS A 147 3.34 19.99 8.41
N GLY A 148 2.99 18.89 9.05
CA GLY A 148 3.65 17.60 8.93
C GLY A 148 2.73 16.55 8.32
N LEU A 149 3.32 15.45 7.91
CA LEU A 149 2.65 14.23 7.50
C LEU A 149 3.07 13.12 8.47
N ALA A 150 2.09 12.51 9.14
CA ALA A 150 2.30 11.33 9.96
C ALA A 150 2.09 10.07 9.11
N ILE A 151 3.00 9.10 9.23
CA ILE A 151 3.00 7.84 8.49
C ILE A 151 3.14 6.72 9.51
N GLY A 152 2.10 5.90 9.64
CA GLY A 152 2.05 4.73 10.51
C GLY A 152 1.70 3.47 9.73
N SER A 153 1.95 2.32 10.31
CA SER A 153 1.59 1.02 9.74
C SER A 153 0.97 0.12 10.80
N GLY A 154 0.22 -0.88 10.36
CA GLY A 154 -0.34 -1.92 11.21
C GLY A 154 -0.17 -3.29 10.57
N LEU A 155 0.14 -4.31 11.38
CA LEU A 155 0.40 -5.68 10.94
C LEU A 155 -0.05 -6.68 12.02
N ALA A 156 -1.13 -7.40 11.77
CA ALA A 156 -1.74 -8.28 12.76
C ALA A 156 -1.67 -9.78 12.41
N THR A 157 -0.51 -10.28 11.99
CA THR A 157 -0.30 -11.67 11.54
C THR A 157 -0.61 -12.72 12.59
N ALA A 158 -0.58 -12.37 13.88
CA ALA A 158 -0.95 -13.28 14.97
C ALA A 158 -2.42 -13.72 14.94
N LEU A 159 -3.26 -12.99 14.22
CA LEU A 159 -4.70 -13.29 14.06
C LEU A 159 -5.01 -14.06 12.76
N ALA A 160 -4.02 -14.76 12.19
CA ALA A 160 -4.13 -15.42 10.88
C ALA A 160 -5.24 -16.49 10.79
N ASP A 161 -5.76 -16.97 11.90
CA ASP A 161 -6.88 -17.92 11.92
C ASP A 161 -8.18 -17.31 11.40
N ASP A 162 -8.38 -15.99 11.55
CA ASP A 162 -9.49 -15.25 10.96
C ASP A 162 -9.00 -14.00 10.19
N PRO A 163 -9.00 -14.02 8.86
CA PRO A 163 -8.55 -12.90 8.05
C PRO A 163 -9.31 -11.58 8.26
N TYR A 164 -10.56 -11.64 8.67
CA TYR A 164 -11.33 -10.45 9.05
C TYR A 164 -10.70 -9.74 10.25
N LEU A 165 -10.27 -10.52 11.26
CA LEU A 165 -9.60 -9.98 12.44
C LEU A 165 -8.21 -9.43 12.12
N ILE A 166 -7.48 -10.05 11.17
CA ILE A 166 -6.20 -9.47 10.70
C ILE A 166 -6.43 -8.06 10.18
N ALA A 167 -7.39 -7.89 9.26
CA ALA A 167 -7.67 -6.62 8.62
C ALA A 167 -8.10 -5.55 9.63
N THR A 168 -9.07 -5.87 10.48
CA THR A 168 -9.59 -4.93 11.49
C THR A 168 -8.53 -4.53 12.50
N ALA A 169 -7.72 -5.46 12.98
CA ALA A 169 -6.67 -5.18 13.94
C ALA A 169 -5.50 -4.40 13.32
N ALA A 170 -5.13 -4.68 12.07
CA ALA A 170 -4.08 -3.93 11.37
C ALA A 170 -4.49 -2.47 11.13
N ILE A 171 -5.75 -2.21 10.76
CA ILE A 171 -6.27 -0.85 10.62
C ILE A 171 -6.33 -0.14 11.98
N ASP A 172 -6.81 -0.81 13.03
CA ASP A 172 -6.83 -0.25 14.39
C ASP A 172 -5.42 0.12 14.87
N GLU A 173 -4.44 -0.76 14.68
CA GLU A 173 -3.04 -0.49 15.02
C GLU A 173 -2.50 0.72 14.24
N CYS A 174 -2.72 0.77 12.93
CA CYS A 174 -2.29 1.88 12.10
C CYS A 174 -2.87 3.22 12.58
N VAL A 175 -4.18 3.28 12.85
CA VAL A 175 -4.85 4.49 13.35
C VAL A 175 -4.29 4.90 14.72
N ARG A 176 -4.10 3.97 15.65
CA ARG A 176 -3.50 4.24 16.96
C ARG A 176 -2.09 4.81 16.83
N ASN A 177 -1.27 4.23 15.98
CA ASN A 177 0.11 4.68 15.74
C ASN A 177 0.14 6.13 15.25
N ILE A 178 -0.77 6.51 14.33
CA ILE A 178 -0.90 7.89 13.85
C ILE A 178 -1.34 8.84 14.98
N VAL A 179 -2.32 8.43 15.78
CA VAL A 179 -2.83 9.26 16.91
C VAL A 179 -1.77 9.44 17.99
N CYS A 180 -0.97 8.41 18.29
CA CYS A 180 0.12 8.47 19.27
C CYS A 180 1.19 9.51 18.93
N VAL A 181 1.38 9.84 17.66
CA VAL A 181 2.32 10.88 17.22
C VAL A 181 1.65 12.23 16.95
N GLY A 182 0.38 12.39 17.33
CA GLY A 182 -0.38 13.64 17.22
C GLY A 182 -1.11 13.84 15.90
N GLY A 183 -1.28 12.79 15.10
CA GLY A 183 -2.10 12.85 13.89
C GLY A 183 -3.58 13.01 14.21
N ASP A 184 -4.29 13.77 13.37
CA ASP A 184 -5.73 13.96 13.46
C ASP A 184 -6.47 12.76 12.85
N PRO A 185 -7.22 11.96 13.64
CA PRO A 185 -7.91 10.78 13.13
C PRO A 185 -8.94 11.10 12.05
N SER A 186 -9.47 12.32 12.00
CA SER A 186 -10.46 12.73 10.99
C SER A 186 -9.86 12.93 9.58
N THR A 187 -8.54 12.97 9.46
CA THR A 187 -7.83 13.20 8.19
C THR A 187 -7.00 12.02 7.73
N ILE A 188 -7.13 10.87 8.39
CA ILE A 188 -6.38 9.67 8.02
C ILE A 188 -6.92 9.08 6.73
N ALA A 189 -6.02 8.78 5.80
CA ALA A 189 -6.26 7.93 4.64
C ALA A 189 -5.34 6.71 4.73
N ILE A 190 -5.78 5.58 4.23
CA ILE A 190 -5.06 4.32 4.35
C ILE A 190 -4.74 3.71 2.98
N LEU A 191 -3.67 2.91 2.97
CA LEU A 191 -3.28 2.05 1.86
C LEU A 191 -3.18 0.62 2.39
N ASP A 192 -3.55 -0.34 1.59
CA ASP A 192 -3.30 -1.74 1.89
C ASP A 192 -2.03 -2.25 1.21
N ASN A 193 -1.51 -3.34 1.74
CA ASN A 193 -0.50 -4.16 1.08
C ASN A 193 -0.84 -5.63 1.35
N TYR A 194 -1.58 -6.23 0.42
CA TYR A 194 -1.89 -7.65 0.47
C TYR A 194 -0.68 -8.46 -0.01
N CYS A 195 -0.18 -9.33 0.85
CA CYS A 195 0.76 -10.38 0.50
C CYS A 195 0.06 -11.72 0.71
N TRP A 196 -0.59 -12.24 -0.34
CA TRP A 196 -1.46 -13.42 -0.24
C TRP A 196 -0.81 -14.64 -0.88
N PRO A 197 -0.92 -15.83 -0.29
CA PRO A 197 -0.23 -17.03 -0.80
C PRO A 197 -0.83 -17.58 -2.09
N GLY A 198 -1.88 -16.96 -2.61
CA GLY A 198 -2.56 -17.32 -3.83
C GLY A 198 -4.07 -17.46 -3.66
N VAL A 199 -4.78 -17.55 -4.78
CA VAL A 199 -6.25 -17.58 -4.86
C VAL A 199 -6.74 -18.71 -5.75
N LYS A 200 -5.97 -19.80 -5.87
CA LYS A 200 -6.26 -20.89 -6.81
C LYS A 200 -7.41 -21.78 -6.35
N ASP A 201 -7.54 -22.01 -5.05
CA ASP A 201 -8.59 -22.81 -4.45
C ASP A 201 -9.67 -21.93 -3.81
N GLU A 202 -10.86 -22.51 -3.60
CA GLU A 202 -12.04 -21.82 -3.08
C GLU A 202 -11.86 -21.30 -1.65
N GLU A 203 -11.07 -22.00 -0.82
CA GLU A 203 -10.82 -21.64 0.57
C GLU A 203 -9.84 -20.46 0.68
N SER A 204 -8.72 -20.50 -0.04
CA SER A 204 -7.78 -19.39 -0.09
C SER A 204 -8.43 -18.13 -0.63
N LEU A 205 -9.28 -18.26 -1.66
CA LEU A 205 -10.07 -17.15 -2.16
C LEU A 205 -11.10 -16.67 -1.12
N GLY A 206 -11.76 -17.58 -0.40
CA GLY A 206 -12.71 -17.25 0.67
C GLY A 206 -12.05 -16.49 1.82
N ARG A 207 -10.83 -16.84 2.17
CA ARG A 207 -10.01 -16.09 3.15
C ARG A 207 -9.70 -14.68 2.68
N LEU A 208 -9.34 -14.49 1.41
CA LEU A 208 -9.11 -13.16 0.82
C LEU A 208 -10.38 -12.29 0.85
N VAL A 209 -11.51 -12.84 0.41
CA VAL A 209 -12.81 -12.14 0.46
C VAL A 209 -13.16 -11.74 1.89
N ARG A 210 -12.96 -12.62 2.87
CA ARG A 210 -13.21 -12.32 4.28
C ARG A 210 -12.29 -11.21 4.81
N CYS A 211 -11.02 -11.20 4.42
CA CYS A 211 -10.09 -10.12 4.76
C CYS A 211 -10.58 -8.78 4.19
N SER A 212 -11.01 -8.77 2.94
CA SER A 212 -11.54 -7.56 2.28
C SER A 212 -12.79 -7.02 2.96
N HIS A 213 -13.67 -7.90 3.48
CA HIS A 213 -14.80 -7.48 4.32
C HIS A 213 -14.33 -6.80 5.61
N GLY A 214 -13.28 -7.33 6.26
CA GLY A 214 -12.68 -6.69 7.43
C GLY A 214 -12.09 -5.32 7.12
N CYS A 215 -11.41 -5.17 5.99
CA CYS A 215 -10.91 -3.87 5.51
C CYS A 215 -12.06 -2.87 5.31
N TYR A 216 -13.13 -3.30 4.63
CA TYR A 216 -14.30 -2.45 4.37
C TYR A 216 -14.96 -1.97 5.66
N ASP A 217 -15.25 -2.89 6.58
CA ASP A 217 -15.95 -2.58 7.84
C ASP A 217 -15.10 -1.67 8.73
N ALA A 218 -13.81 -1.96 8.88
CA ALA A 218 -12.91 -1.15 9.69
C ALA A 218 -12.69 0.25 9.07
N ALA A 219 -12.47 0.35 7.77
CA ALA A 219 -12.32 1.63 7.09
C ALA A 219 -13.55 2.52 7.28
N LYS A 220 -14.75 1.96 7.20
CA LYS A 220 -15.99 2.69 7.48
C LYS A 220 -16.16 3.08 8.94
N ALA A 221 -15.81 2.19 9.86
CA ALA A 221 -15.93 2.45 11.30
C ALA A 221 -14.98 3.57 11.75
N PHE A 222 -13.76 3.61 11.24
CA PHE A 222 -12.79 4.66 11.55
C PHE A 222 -12.94 5.92 10.67
N GLY A 223 -13.70 5.87 9.58
CA GLY A 223 -13.81 6.96 8.61
C GLY A 223 -12.52 7.16 7.79
N THR A 224 -11.71 6.12 7.63
CA THR A 224 -10.42 6.16 6.92
C THR A 224 -10.55 5.58 5.53
N PRO A 225 -10.63 6.41 4.46
CA PRO A 225 -10.77 5.90 3.10
C PRO A 225 -9.48 5.22 2.62
N PHE A 226 -9.63 4.12 1.87
CA PHE A 226 -8.54 3.60 1.06
C PHE A 226 -8.29 4.52 -0.13
N ILE A 227 -7.06 4.98 -0.31
CA ILE A 227 -6.65 5.86 -1.42
C ILE A 227 -5.75 5.16 -2.43
N SER A 228 -5.19 4.05 -2.08
CA SER A 228 -4.36 3.19 -2.93
C SER A 228 -4.16 1.84 -2.25
N GLY A 229 -3.50 0.92 -2.94
CA GLY A 229 -3.12 -0.38 -2.41
C GLY A 229 -2.13 -1.08 -3.34
N LYS A 230 -1.56 -2.17 -2.85
CA LYS A 230 -0.71 -3.06 -3.61
C LYS A 230 -1.03 -4.50 -3.25
N ASP A 231 -1.36 -5.29 -4.26
CA ASP A 231 -1.72 -6.68 -4.11
C ASP A 231 -0.66 -7.60 -4.72
N SER A 232 -0.29 -8.62 -3.96
CA SER A 232 0.59 -9.70 -4.40
C SER A 232 -0.14 -11.02 -4.13
N LEU A 233 -0.71 -11.59 -5.20
CA LEU A 233 -1.57 -12.79 -5.18
C LEU A 233 -0.89 -14.00 -5.81
#